data_ba420e72171a4d421097ba59f4521078
#
_entry.id   ba420e72171a4d421097ba59f4521078
#
_cell.length_a   1.000
_cell.length_b   1.000
_cell.length_c   1.000
_cell.angle_alpha   90.00
_cell.angle_beta   90.00
_cell.angle_gamma   90.00
#
_symmetry.space_group_name_H-M   'P 1'
#
loop_
_entity.id
_entity.type
_entity.pdbx_description
1 polymer ?
#
loop_
_entity_poly.entity_id
_entity_poly.type
_entity_poly.pdbx_seq_one_letter_code
_entity_poly.pdbx_strand_id
1 'polypeptide(L)'
;MQDLDLMPGATPDLPRSPYNRPDLVRDARDAEADAAPIDWQGTIRRRLVVLASLLLLWAIGIQARLVVLQVAQHDRWAAQLIEQVTHQVEVPGPRGTIVDRNGVTLAASVESATIVVNALAVKAGDRDRVARELCGLIDRCTPADYDQLIAGLARKSRGTTVWRNASPADAERIDGMKSNVVWSEPEPRRYYPNRELAAHVVGFVGDGNRGLEGVERSYDEYLRGKPGWRLSYEDAHRQAFDSEEATPVPGKTLELTLDGRLQHDSERALSSRIGETGSSSGLVIVSVPQTGEILALALWPTYNPNTFARTEAALLKNRAVQDVYEPGSTMKFITAATAIDLGLFTPQSLFNLGNGQMRLGNHVIRATYAYGTLSLR
;
A
#
# COMPACT_ATOMS: atom_id res chain seq x y z
N MET A 1 -74.96 18.49 81.18
CA MET A 1 -75.58 17.61 82.18
C MET A 1 -74.49 17.03 83.03
N GLN A 2 -74.47 17.50 84.27
CA GLN A 2 -73.86 16.98 85.47
C GLN A 2 -72.29 17.05 85.49
N ASP A 3 -71.74 18.12 86.17
CA ASP A 3 -71.65 18.37 87.64
C ASP A 3 -71.12 17.14 88.39
N LEU A 4 -70.00 17.37 89.01
CA LEU A 4 -69.71 17.13 90.46
C LEU A 4 -68.21 17.35 90.67
N ASP A 5 -67.93 18.49 91.29
CA ASP A 5 -67.65 18.78 92.72
C ASP A 5 -66.41 18.10 93.31
N LEU A 6 -65.47 19.01 93.61
CA LEU A 6 -64.77 19.23 94.85
C LEU A 6 -64.36 18.04 95.76
N MET A 7 -63.09 17.96 96.00
CA MET A 7 -62.54 18.10 97.39
C MET A 7 -61.01 18.27 97.34
N PRO A 8 -60.45 19.03 98.28
CA PRO A 8 -59.04 19.41 98.29
C PRO A 8 -58.23 18.47 99.20
N GLY A 9 -56.98 18.38 98.91
CA GLY A 9 -56.14 17.74 99.87
C GLY A 9 -54.76 17.34 99.35
N ALA A 10 -53.81 17.91 100.02
CA ALA A 10 -52.43 17.46 100.20
C ALA A 10 -51.48 17.52 98.97
N THR A 11 -50.70 18.58 98.98
CA THR A 11 -49.44 18.58 98.18
C THR A 11 -48.43 17.66 98.83
N PRO A 12 -47.86 16.72 98.14
CA PRO A 12 -46.64 16.07 98.56
C PRO A 12 -45.45 16.98 98.26
N ASP A 13 -44.60 17.18 99.25
CA ASP A 13 -43.26 17.75 99.04
C ASP A 13 -42.44 17.07 97.99
N LEU A 14 -42.25 17.76 96.88
CA LEU A 14 -41.30 17.33 95.87
C LEU A 14 -39.86 17.64 96.38
N PRO A 15 -38.92 16.71 96.26
CA PRO A 15 -37.55 16.92 96.67
C PRO A 15 -36.93 18.04 95.83
N ARG A 16 -36.28 19.02 96.52
CA ARG A 16 -35.56 20.14 95.86
C ARG A 16 -34.56 19.60 94.85
N SER A 17 -34.72 19.99 93.59
CA SER A 17 -33.80 19.67 92.48
C SER A 17 -32.36 20.10 92.86
N PRO A 18 -31.38 19.25 92.71
CA PRO A 18 -29.98 19.53 93.00
C PRO A 18 -29.35 20.58 92.06
N TYR A 19 -30.11 21.10 91.10
CA TYR A 19 -29.60 22.01 90.05
C TYR A 19 -29.80 23.50 90.38
N ASN A 20 -30.35 23.85 91.59
CA ASN A 20 -30.48 25.24 91.93
C ASN A 20 -29.32 25.68 92.87
N ARG A 21 -28.10 25.72 92.27
CA ARG A 21 -26.93 26.34 92.89
C ARG A 21 -26.73 27.73 92.29
N PRO A 22 -27.00 28.77 93.00
CA PRO A 22 -26.85 30.16 92.54
C PRO A 22 -25.39 30.52 92.20
N ASP A 23 -24.42 29.80 92.79
CA ASP A 23 -22.99 29.89 92.54
C ASP A 23 -22.60 29.47 91.10
N LEU A 24 -23.21 28.42 90.55
CA LEU A 24 -22.91 27.97 89.17
C LEU A 24 -23.47 28.91 88.12
N VAL A 25 -24.53 29.61 88.40
CA VAL A 25 -25.13 30.60 87.47
C VAL A 25 -24.31 31.88 87.42
N ARG A 26 -23.63 32.23 88.58
CA ARG A 26 -22.71 33.35 88.59
C ARG A 26 -21.42 33.08 87.82
N ASP A 27 -20.82 31.91 88.04
CA ASP A 27 -19.60 31.54 87.30
C ASP A 27 -19.84 31.46 85.83
N ALA A 28 -21.01 31.01 85.34
CA ALA A 28 -21.37 30.98 83.95
C ALA A 28 -21.59 32.39 83.34
N ARG A 29 -22.13 33.33 84.11
CA ARG A 29 -22.29 34.73 83.67
C ARG A 29 -20.98 35.50 83.64
N ASP A 30 -20.13 35.24 84.61
CA ASP A 30 -18.80 35.87 84.68
C ASP A 30 -17.86 35.28 83.59
N ALA A 31 -18.00 34.02 83.25
CA ALA A 31 -17.30 33.40 82.11
C ALA A 31 -17.79 33.90 80.74
N GLU A 32 -19.07 34.27 80.63
CA GLU A 32 -19.63 34.85 79.42
C GLU A 32 -19.27 36.35 79.25
N ALA A 33 -18.98 37.03 80.36
CA ALA A 33 -18.58 38.47 80.40
C ALA A 33 -17.09 38.65 80.02
N ASP A 34 -16.22 37.63 80.24
CA ASP A 34 -14.81 37.69 79.92
C ASP A 34 -14.49 37.11 78.47
N ALA A 35 -15.48 36.59 77.78
CA ALA A 35 -15.32 36.23 76.39
C ALA A 35 -15.26 37.52 75.55
N ALA A 36 -14.02 37.91 75.22
CA ALA A 36 -13.80 39.02 74.31
C ALA A 36 -14.60 38.75 73.00
N PRO A 37 -15.34 39.73 72.48
CA PRO A 37 -16.15 39.53 71.27
C PRO A 37 -15.28 38.99 70.13
N ILE A 38 -15.58 37.78 69.71
CA ILE A 38 -14.88 37.16 68.56
C ILE A 38 -15.07 38.13 67.39
N ASP A 39 -14.00 38.77 66.98
CA ASP A 39 -14.00 39.59 65.74
C ASP A 39 -14.17 38.71 64.55
N TRP A 40 -15.40 38.24 64.34
CA TRP A 40 -15.77 37.40 63.21
C TRP A 40 -15.56 38.11 61.88
N GLN A 41 -15.67 39.42 61.81
CA GLN A 41 -15.46 40.25 60.63
C GLN A 41 -13.98 40.27 60.27
N GLY A 42 -13.07 40.45 61.22
CA GLY A 42 -11.62 40.37 60.99
C GLY A 42 -11.19 38.99 60.59
N THR A 43 -11.80 37.94 61.18
CA THR A 43 -11.50 36.54 60.81
C THR A 43 -11.98 36.20 59.43
N ILE A 44 -13.19 36.60 59.01
CA ILE A 44 -13.72 36.40 57.67
C ILE A 44 -12.90 37.19 56.65
N ARG A 45 -12.57 38.43 56.91
CA ARG A 45 -11.75 39.28 56.07
C ARG A 45 -10.37 38.64 55.78
N ARG A 46 -9.70 38.13 56.83
CA ARG A 46 -8.43 37.43 56.69
C ARG A 46 -8.56 36.17 55.81
N ARG A 47 -9.60 35.37 56.02
CA ARG A 47 -9.87 34.15 55.22
C ARG A 47 -10.17 34.52 53.77
N LEU A 48 -10.95 35.55 53.50
CA LEU A 48 -11.25 36.06 52.19
C LEU A 48 -9.98 36.57 51.47
N VAL A 49 -9.11 37.30 52.16
CA VAL A 49 -7.84 37.81 51.63
C VAL A 49 -6.92 36.61 51.28
N VAL A 50 -6.83 35.61 52.17
CA VAL A 50 -6.04 34.40 51.88
C VAL A 50 -6.58 33.65 50.67
N LEU A 51 -7.91 33.44 50.58
CA LEU A 51 -8.55 32.80 49.42
C LEU A 51 -8.32 33.60 48.15
N ALA A 52 -8.50 34.91 48.18
CA ALA A 52 -8.27 35.81 47.05
C ALA A 52 -6.79 35.76 46.58
N SER A 53 -5.85 35.74 47.55
CA SER A 53 -4.42 35.63 47.25
C SER A 53 -4.06 34.26 46.59
N LEU A 54 -4.65 33.16 47.10
CA LEU A 54 -4.47 31.83 46.50
C LEU A 54 -5.03 31.75 45.09
N LEU A 55 -6.23 32.33 44.88
CA LEU A 55 -6.83 32.39 43.54
C LEU A 55 -5.99 33.26 42.58
N LEU A 56 -5.46 34.38 43.04
CA LEU A 56 -4.58 35.25 42.28
C LEU A 56 -3.28 34.53 41.89
N LEU A 57 -2.63 33.84 42.85
CA LEU A 57 -1.43 33.05 42.58
C LEU A 57 -1.71 31.92 41.58
N TRP A 58 -2.85 31.25 41.72
CA TRP A 58 -3.27 30.23 40.79
C TRP A 58 -3.51 30.80 39.39
N ALA A 59 -4.18 31.93 39.24
CA ALA A 59 -4.39 32.65 38.00
C ALA A 59 -3.05 33.07 37.35
N ILE A 60 -2.10 33.60 38.15
CA ILE A 60 -0.75 33.95 37.66
C ILE A 60 -0.03 32.69 37.18
N GLY A 61 -0.15 31.58 37.92
CA GLY A 61 0.45 30.28 37.49
C GLY A 61 -0.10 29.78 36.16
N ILE A 62 -1.43 29.90 35.96
CA ILE A 62 -2.06 29.57 34.66
C ILE A 62 -1.54 30.47 33.54
N GLN A 63 -1.51 31.80 33.78
CA GLN A 63 -1.01 32.75 32.77
C GLN A 63 0.46 32.47 32.41
N ALA A 64 1.30 32.26 33.41
CA ALA A 64 2.72 31.88 33.15
C ALA A 64 2.83 30.59 32.34
N ARG A 65 1.99 29.58 32.67
CA ARG A 65 1.97 28.32 31.90
C ARG A 65 1.48 28.52 30.48
N LEU A 66 0.48 29.36 30.25
CA LEU A 66 -0.02 29.69 28.91
C LEU A 66 1.05 30.40 28.08
N VAL A 67 1.78 31.35 28.67
CA VAL A 67 2.90 32.03 27.98
C VAL A 67 3.98 31.02 27.59
N VAL A 68 4.36 30.11 28.48
CA VAL A 68 5.34 29.06 28.18
C VAL A 68 4.84 28.16 27.03
N LEU A 69 3.59 27.75 27.02
CA LEU A 69 3.00 26.94 25.99
C LEU A 69 2.90 27.68 24.64
N GLN A 70 2.45 28.94 24.65
CA GLN A 70 2.17 29.68 23.43
C GLN A 70 3.39 30.39 22.85
N VAL A 71 4.41 30.69 23.65
CA VAL A 71 5.61 31.40 23.17
C VAL A 71 6.83 30.46 23.15
N ALA A 72 7.20 29.88 24.29
CA ALA A 72 8.43 29.08 24.39
C ALA A 72 8.33 27.68 23.77
N GLN A 73 7.12 27.10 23.76
CA GLN A 73 6.87 25.74 23.23
C GLN A 73 5.98 25.76 21.97
N HIS A 74 5.72 26.95 21.39
CA HIS A 74 4.84 27.10 20.24
C HIS A 74 5.24 26.18 19.09
N ASP A 75 6.51 26.26 18.66
CA ASP A 75 7.02 25.51 17.50
C ASP A 75 6.90 24.00 17.71
N ARG A 76 7.14 23.54 18.91
CA ARG A 76 7.01 22.11 19.24
C ARG A 76 5.56 21.63 19.15
N TRP A 77 4.62 22.39 19.69
CA TRP A 77 3.21 22.01 19.67
C TRP A 77 2.59 22.23 18.29
N ALA A 78 3.02 23.26 17.56
CA ALA A 78 2.63 23.45 16.16
C ALA A 78 3.10 22.30 15.26
N ALA A 79 4.34 21.84 15.42
CA ALA A 79 4.85 20.69 14.68
C ALA A 79 4.06 19.41 15.01
N GLN A 80 3.77 19.14 16.28
CA GLN A 80 2.95 18.00 16.66
C GLN A 80 1.51 18.10 16.15
N LEU A 81 0.94 19.30 16.13
CA LEU A 81 -0.40 19.52 15.56
C LEU A 81 -0.39 19.20 14.07
N ILE A 82 0.59 19.72 13.33
CA ILE A 82 0.74 19.45 11.89
C ILE A 82 0.82 17.93 11.65
N GLU A 83 1.65 17.23 12.41
CA GLU A 83 1.79 15.77 12.29
C GLU A 83 0.48 15.02 12.60
N GLN A 84 -0.34 15.52 13.49
CA GLN A 84 -1.64 14.92 13.85
C GLN A 84 -2.77 15.24 12.88
N VAL A 85 -2.73 16.44 12.28
CA VAL A 85 -3.80 16.96 11.41
C VAL A 85 -3.53 16.64 9.95
N THR A 86 -2.25 16.45 9.58
CA THR A 86 -1.88 16.15 8.18
C THR A 86 -1.86 14.65 7.92
N HIS A 87 -2.55 14.26 6.86
CA HIS A 87 -2.48 12.92 6.31
C HIS A 87 -1.88 12.99 4.91
N GLN A 88 -0.63 12.54 4.78
CA GLN A 88 0.05 12.50 3.51
C GLN A 88 -0.15 11.13 2.87
N VAL A 89 -0.76 11.12 1.69
CA VAL A 89 -0.91 9.94 0.84
C VAL A 89 -0.02 10.10 -0.38
N GLU A 90 0.84 9.12 -0.61
CA GLU A 90 1.63 9.05 -1.83
C GLU A 90 0.73 8.57 -2.98
N VAL A 91 0.67 9.34 -4.07
CA VAL A 91 -0.07 8.99 -5.29
C VAL A 91 0.92 8.46 -6.30
N PRO A 92 0.92 7.15 -6.61
CA PRO A 92 1.89 6.58 -7.53
C PRO A 92 1.72 7.16 -8.94
N GLY A 93 2.85 7.49 -9.58
CA GLY A 93 2.87 7.94 -10.96
C GLY A 93 2.48 6.81 -11.91
N PRO A 94 1.66 7.08 -12.94
CA PRO A 94 1.39 6.08 -13.97
C PRO A 94 2.67 5.68 -14.69
N ARG A 95 2.84 4.37 -14.94
CA ARG A 95 3.99 3.87 -15.72
C ARG A 95 3.89 4.28 -17.17
N GLY A 96 5.03 4.55 -17.78
CA GLY A 96 5.15 4.83 -19.21
C GLY A 96 4.63 3.67 -20.06
N THR A 97 4.13 4.00 -21.24
CA THR A 97 3.62 3.03 -22.21
C THR A 97 4.78 2.24 -22.82
N ILE A 98 4.60 0.94 -23.05
CA ILE A 98 5.49 0.12 -23.88
C ILE A 98 4.79 -0.08 -25.21
N VAL A 99 5.49 0.27 -26.31
CA VAL A 99 4.99 0.11 -27.67
C VAL A 99 5.93 -0.74 -28.51
N ASP A 100 5.42 -1.35 -29.55
CA ASP A 100 6.20 -1.99 -30.59
C ASP A 100 6.83 -0.95 -31.53
N ARG A 101 7.65 -1.36 -32.50
CA ARG A 101 8.29 -0.49 -33.48
C ARG A 101 7.31 0.28 -34.37
N ASN A 102 6.03 -0.12 -34.41
CA ASN A 102 4.98 0.50 -35.20
C ASN A 102 4.06 1.39 -34.33
N GLY A 103 4.40 1.59 -33.05
CA GLY A 103 3.60 2.38 -32.11
C GLY A 103 2.41 1.63 -31.52
N VAL A 104 2.28 0.31 -31.75
CA VAL A 104 1.19 -0.49 -31.19
C VAL A 104 1.45 -0.73 -29.69
N THR A 105 0.47 -0.44 -28.87
CA THR A 105 0.59 -0.57 -27.41
C THR A 105 0.67 -2.03 -26.98
N LEU A 106 1.75 -2.37 -26.29
CA LEU A 106 1.97 -3.66 -25.65
C LEU A 106 1.64 -3.64 -24.15
N ALA A 107 1.91 -2.52 -23.49
CA ALA A 107 1.55 -2.30 -22.09
C ALA A 107 1.26 -0.82 -21.83
N ALA A 108 0.21 -0.54 -21.07
CA ALA A 108 -0.19 0.82 -20.66
C ALA A 108 -0.66 0.85 -19.21
N SER A 109 -0.61 2.02 -18.59
CA SER A 109 -1.29 2.25 -17.32
C SER A 109 -2.71 2.74 -17.60
N VAL A 110 -3.67 2.17 -16.89
CA VAL A 110 -5.07 2.59 -16.91
C VAL A 110 -5.45 3.11 -15.54
N GLU A 111 -6.38 4.05 -15.50
CA GLU A 111 -6.92 4.58 -14.25
C GLU A 111 -7.64 3.47 -13.48
N SER A 112 -7.37 3.41 -12.21
CA SER A 112 -7.94 2.44 -11.28
C SER A 112 -7.86 3.01 -9.87
N ALA A 113 -8.58 2.42 -8.95
CA ALA A 113 -8.53 2.77 -7.54
C ALA A 113 -8.46 1.54 -6.65
N THR A 114 -7.91 1.73 -5.47
CA THR A 114 -7.93 0.77 -4.37
C THR A 114 -8.92 1.24 -3.32
N ILE A 115 -9.82 0.36 -2.89
CA ILE A 115 -10.78 0.66 -1.84
C ILE A 115 -10.17 0.30 -0.49
N VAL A 116 -10.15 1.29 0.37
CA VAL A 116 -9.56 1.22 1.71
C VAL A 116 -10.63 1.41 2.76
N VAL A 117 -10.53 0.67 3.86
CA VAL A 117 -11.49 0.71 4.96
C VAL A 117 -10.78 0.92 6.29
N ASN A 118 -11.34 1.78 7.13
CA ASN A 118 -11.00 1.84 8.54
C ASN A 118 -11.71 0.71 9.30
N ALA A 119 -11.09 -0.47 9.31
CA ALA A 119 -11.69 -1.65 9.92
C ALA A 119 -11.85 -1.54 11.45
N LEU A 120 -11.14 -0.62 12.12
CA LEU A 120 -11.34 -0.35 13.56
C LEU A 120 -12.66 0.39 13.83
N ALA A 121 -13.15 1.17 12.88
CA ALA A 121 -14.41 1.90 13.00
C ALA A 121 -15.64 0.99 12.76
N VAL A 122 -15.43 -0.20 12.18
CA VAL A 122 -16.52 -1.15 11.87
C VAL A 122 -16.71 -2.12 13.03
N LYS A 123 -17.86 -2.04 13.72
CA LYS A 123 -18.21 -3.00 14.76
C LYS A 123 -18.39 -4.40 14.18
N ALA A 124 -18.08 -5.42 14.98
CA ALA A 124 -18.16 -6.82 14.53
C ALA A 124 -19.55 -7.20 13.95
N GLY A 125 -20.63 -6.69 14.53
CA GLY A 125 -22.00 -6.94 14.06
C GLY A 125 -22.38 -6.19 12.77
N ASP A 126 -21.64 -5.15 12.39
CA ASP A 126 -21.92 -4.33 11.20
C ASP A 126 -21.14 -4.78 9.96
N ARG A 127 -20.15 -5.67 10.11
CA ARG A 127 -19.26 -6.07 9.01
C ARG A 127 -19.99 -6.64 7.81
N ASP A 128 -20.94 -7.51 8.07
CA ASP A 128 -21.75 -8.14 7.04
C ASP A 128 -22.62 -7.13 6.27
N ARG A 129 -23.18 -6.13 6.97
CA ARG A 129 -23.92 -5.04 6.35
C ARG A 129 -23.01 -4.18 5.46
N VAL A 130 -21.85 -3.78 5.98
CA VAL A 130 -20.86 -2.95 5.24
C VAL A 130 -20.32 -3.72 4.03
N ALA A 131 -20.02 -5.02 4.16
CA ALA A 131 -19.55 -5.84 3.05
C ALA A 131 -20.61 -5.96 1.94
N ARG A 132 -21.88 -6.15 2.30
CA ARG A 132 -22.98 -6.19 1.30
C ARG A 132 -23.16 -4.85 0.59
N GLU A 133 -23.09 -3.75 1.32
CA GLU A 133 -23.17 -2.40 0.76
C GLU A 133 -22.03 -2.14 -0.23
N LEU A 134 -20.78 -2.44 0.13
CA LEU A 134 -19.62 -2.31 -0.74
C LEU A 134 -19.74 -3.22 -1.97
N CYS A 135 -20.13 -4.48 -1.79
CA CYS A 135 -20.31 -5.43 -2.88
C CYS A 135 -21.41 -4.99 -3.86
N GLY A 136 -22.44 -4.28 -3.37
CA GLY A 136 -23.49 -3.69 -4.20
C GLY A 136 -23.04 -2.47 -5.02
N LEU A 137 -21.99 -1.79 -4.61
CA LEU A 137 -21.43 -0.63 -5.31
C LEU A 137 -20.33 -1.00 -6.31
N ILE A 138 -19.69 -2.15 -6.14
CA ILE A 138 -18.60 -2.64 -6.99
C ILE A 138 -19.17 -3.53 -8.09
N ASP A 139 -18.85 -3.20 -9.34
CA ASP A 139 -19.24 -4.03 -10.46
C ASP A 139 -18.60 -5.43 -10.38
N ARG A 140 -19.42 -6.47 -10.64
CA ARG A 140 -18.97 -7.87 -10.68
C ARG A 140 -18.39 -8.42 -9.37
N CYS A 141 -18.88 -7.96 -8.22
CA CYS A 141 -18.55 -8.56 -6.94
C CYS A 141 -19.04 -10.01 -6.90
N THR A 142 -18.11 -10.96 -6.71
CA THR A 142 -18.41 -12.39 -6.62
C THR A 142 -18.52 -12.83 -5.15
N PRO A 143 -19.07 -14.02 -4.85
CA PRO A 143 -19.09 -14.55 -3.49
C PRO A 143 -17.68 -14.64 -2.84
N ALA A 144 -16.67 -14.99 -3.63
CA ALA A 144 -15.27 -15.04 -3.15
C ALA A 144 -14.75 -13.64 -2.79
N ASP A 145 -15.13 -12.62 -3.56
CA ASP A 145 -14.77 -11.23 -3.27
C ASP A 145 -15.50 -10.73 -2.01
N TYR A 146 -16.74 -11.12 -1.81
CA TYR A 146 -17.48 -10.84 -0.59
C TYR A 146 -16.78 -11.41 0.66
N ASP A 147 -16.30 -12.65 0.59
CA ASP A 147 -15.54 -13.27 1.68
C ASP A 147 -14.25 -12.52 1.96
N GLN A 148 -13.57 -12.01 0.94
CA GLN A 148 -12.38 -11.15 1.08
C GLN A 148 -12.72 -9.81 1.74
N LEU A 149 -13.84 -9.18 1.39
CA LEU A 149 -14.32 -7.97 2.04
C LEU A 149 -14.55 -8.21 3.54
N ILE A 150 -15.24 -9.28 3.90
CA ILE A 150 -15.47 -9.67 5.31
C ILE A 150 -14.14 -9.88 6.04
N ALA A 151 -13.20 -10.61 5.44
CA ALA A 151 -11.88 -10.85 6.02
C ALA A 151 -11.09 -9.55 6.20
N GLY A 152 -11.17 -8.62 5.24
CA GLY A 152 -10.58 -7.29 5.32
C GLY A 152 -11.16 -6.46 6.46
N LEU A 153 -12.48 -6.42 6.58
CA LEU A 153 -13.22 -5.73 7.64
C LEU A 153 -12.98 -6.33 9.04
N ALA A 154 -12.51 -7.56 9.12
CA ALA A 154 -12.15 -8.21 10.38
C ALA A 154 -10.76 -7.81 10.90
N ARG A 155 -9.92 -7.19 10.09
CA ARG A 155 -8.57 -6.76 10.48
C ARG A 155 -8.64 -5.59 11.46
N LYS A 156 -7.70 -5.56 12.41
CA LYS A 156 -7.57 -4.45 13.38
C LYS A 156 -6.61 -3.38 12.83
N SER A 157 -7.02 -2.70 11.76
CA SER A 157 -6.23 -1.66 11.11
C SER A 157 -7.09 -0.48 10.70
N ARG A 158 -6.50 0.71 10.66
CA ARG A 158 -7.17 1.94 10.20
C ARG A 158 -7.20 2.09 8.69
N GLY A 159 -6.24 1.47 7.97
CA GLY A 159 -6.16 1.48 6.51
C GLY A 159 -6.00 0.05 6.01
N THR A 160 -7.11 -0.65 5.82
CA THR A 160 -7.11 -1.99 5.26
C THR A 160 -7.58 -1.93 3.83
N THR A 161 -6.72 -2.31 2.88
CA THR A 161 -7.13 -2.54 1.50
C THR A 161 -8.09 -3.72 1.46
N VAL A 162 -9.31 -3.46 1.00
CA VAL A 162 -10.37 -4.48 0.87
C VAL A 162 -10.66 -4.83 -0.59
N TRP A 163 -10.35 -3.93 -1.52
CA TRP A 163 -10.54 -4.15 -2.95
C TRP A 163 -9.47 -3.43 -3.75
N ARG A 164 -8.86 -4.11 -4.72
CA ARG A 164 -7.91 -3.53 -5.66
C ARG A 164 -8.47 -3.50 -7.06
N ASN A 165 -7.94 -2.60 -7.88
CA ASN A 165 -8.33 -2.46 -9.28
C ASN A 165 -9.83 -2.15 -9.48
N ALA A 166 -10.41 -1.38 -8.58
CA ALA A 166 -11.75 -0.81 -8.78
C ALA A 166 -11.76 0.10 -10.03
N SER A 167 -12.86 0.07 -10.76
CA SER A 167 -13.02 1.01 -11.88
C SER A 167 -13.19 2.45 -11.36
N PRO A 168 -12.89 3.49 -12.17
CA PRO A 168 -13.17 4.87 -11.77
C PRO A 168 -14.62 5.08 -11.35
N ALA A 169 -15.58 4.43 -12.04
CA ALA A 169 -16.99 4.51 -11.70
C ALA A 169 -17.32 3.85 -10.34
N ASP A 170 -16.65 2.75 -9.98
CA ASP A 170 -16.79 2.13 -8.66
C ASP A 170 -16.25 3.05 -7.57
N ALA A 171 -15.09 3.66 -7.82
CA ALA A 171 -14.46 4.60 -6.91
C ALA A 171 -15.37 5.82 -6.65
N GLU A 172 -15.93 6.43 -7.69
CA GLU A 172 -16.88 7.54 -7.55
C GLU A 172 -18.13 7.14 -6.73
N ARG A 173 -18.68 5.94 -6.94
CA ARG A 173 -19.84 5.45 -6.16
C ARG A 173 -19.49 5.30 -4.68
N ILE A 174 -18.31 4.80 -4.38
CA ILE A 174 -17.84 4.60 -3.00
C ILE A 174 -17.55 5.95 -2.33
N ASP A 175 -16.87 6.87 -3.00
CA ASP A 175 -16.59 8.20 -2.45
C ASP A 175 -17.88 9.03 -2.30
N GLY A 176 -18.88 8.77 -3.16
CA GLY A 176 -20.22 9.34 -3.07
C GLY A 176 -20.98 8.96 -1.78
N MET A 177 -20.57 7.88 -1.09
CA MET A 177 -21.14 7.54 0.23
C MET A 177 -20.75 8.56 1.32
N LYS A 178 -19.73 9.40 1.07
CA LYS A 178 -19.19 10.38 2.05
C LYS A 178 -18.93 9.75 3.41
N SER A 179 -18.39 8.54 3.42
CA SER A 179 -18.16 7.73 4.61
C SER A 179 -16.77 8.01 5.17
N ASN A 180 -16.67 8.23 6.50
CA ASN A 180 -15.36 8.29 7.19
C ASN A 180 -14.75 6.91 7.41
N VAL A 181 -15.43 5.85 6.98
CA VAL A 181 -15.03 4.46 7.21
C VAL A 181 -14.46 3.82 5.94
N VAL A 182 -14.94 4.25 4.77
CA VAL A 182 -14.57 3.69 3.46
C VAL A 182 -14.24 4.84 2.52
N TRP A 183 -13.15 4.72 1.77
CA TRP A 183 -12.72 5.69 0.76
C TRP A 183 -11.96 5.01 -0.37
N SER A 184 -11.80 5.68 -1.49
CA SER A 184 -10.98 5.23 -2.60
C SER A 184 -9.62 5.95 -2.61
N GLU A 185 -8.57 5.22 -3.01
CA GLU A 185 -7.23 5.78 -3.25
C GLU A 185 -6.85 5.51 -4.71
N PRO A 186 -6.42 6.53 -5.48
CA PRO A 186 -5.98 6.33 -6.87
C PRO A 186 -4.78 5.39 -6.91
N GLU A 187 -4.89 4.30 -7.66
CA GLU A 187 -3.80 3.34 -7.87
C GLU A 187 -3.78 2.97 -9.36
N PRO A 188 -2.87 3.57 -10.19
CA PRO A 188 -2.80 3.25 -11.61
C PRO A 188 -2.51 1.76 -11.80
N ARG A 189 -3.34 1.09 -12.59
CA ARG A 189 -3.18 -0.34 -12.89
C ARG A 189 -2.42 -0.53 -14.18
N ARG A 190 -1.45 -1.45 -14.18
CA ARG A 190 -0.81 -1.92 -15.41
C ARG A 190 -1.72 -2.85 -16.19
N TYR A 191 -1.87 -2.60 -17.48
CA TYR A 191 -2.72 -3.37 -18.39
C TYR A 191 -2.00 -3.74 -19.66
N TYR A 192 -2.16 -4.99 -20.08
CA TYR A 192 -1.57 -5.60 -21.26
C TYR A 192 -2.69 -5.95 -22.24
N PRO A 193 -3.00 -5.05 -23.21
CA PRO A 193 -4.18 -5.20 -24.08
C PRO A 193 -4.13 -6.47 -24.94
N ASN A 194 -2.94 -6.88 -25.34
CA ASN A 194 -2.72 -8.04 -26.21
C ASN A 194 -2.53 -9.35 -25.43
N ARG A 195 -2.79 -9.35 -24.12
CA ARG A 195 -2.71 -10.53 -23.24
C ARG A 195 -1.38 -11.28 -23.36
N GLU A 196 -1.39 -12.48 -23.96
CA GLU A 196 -0.24 -13.39 -24.07
C GLU A 196 0.84 -12.90 -25.04
N LEU A 197 0.52 -11.95 -25.93
CA LEU A 197 1.44 -11.47 -26.96
C LEU A 197 2.71 -10.88 -26.35
N ALA A 198 3.85 -11.40 -26.72
CA ALA A 198 5.18 -11.00 -26.23
C ALA A 198 5.32 -11.01 -24.70
N ALA A 199 4.49 -11.78 -23.98
CA ALA A 199 4.42 -11.80 -22.53
C ALA A 199 5.78 -11.96 -21.85
N HIS A 200 6.63 -12.87 -22.32
CA HIS A 200 7.95 -13.12 -21.76
C HIS A 200 8.96 -11.99 -22.04
N VAL A 201 8.75 -11.21 -23.10
CA VAL A 201 9.60 -10.06 -23.42
C VAL A 201 9.14 -8.85 -22.61
N VAL A 202 7.86 -8.54 -22.68
CA VAL A 202 7.28 -7.39 -21.94
C VAL A 202 7.41 -7.59 -20.44
N GLY A 203 7.10 -8.79 -19.96
CA GLY A 203 7.07 -9.08 -18.53
C GLY A 203 5.79 -8.59 -17.85
N PHE A 204 5.86 -8.36 -16.55
CA PHE A 204 4.71 -7.91 -15.75
C PHE A 204 5.15 -7.08 -14.55
N VAL A 205 4.17 -6.38 -13.98
CA VAL A 205 4.34 -5.48 -12.83
C VAL A 205 3.60 -6.06 -11.63
N GLY A 206 4.27 -6.06 -10.49
CA GLY A 206 3.69 -6.48 -9.21
C GLY A 206 3.11 -5.32 -8.40
N ASP A 207 2.80 -5.62 -7.15
CA ASP A 207 2.32 -4.62 -6.19
C ASP A 207 3.31 -3.45 -6.05
N GLY A 208 2.78 -2.26 -5.79
CA GLY A 208 3.58 -1.05 -5.67
C GLY A 208 4.19 -0.56 -6.99
N ASN A 209 3.59 -0.92 -8.13
CA ASN A 209 3.99 -0.44 -9.46
C ASN A 209 5.44 -0.79 -9.83
N ARG A 210 5.97 -1.93 -9.35
CA ARG A 210 7.34 -2.40 -9.59
C ARG A 210 7.38 -3.46 -10.67
N GLY A 211 8.25 -3.30 -11.67
CA GLY A 211 8.51 -4.32 -12.68
C GLY A 211 9.17 -5.57 -12.08
N LEU A 212 8.61 -6.75 -12.35
CA LEU A 212 9.09 -8.02 -11.79
C LEU A 212 9.85 -8.86 -12.79
N GLU A 213 9.44 -8.85 -14.06
CA GLU A 213 10.07 -9.64 -15.13
C GLU A 213 10.13 -8.85 -16.44
N GLY A 214 10.94 -9.34 -17.38
CA GLY A 214 11.06 -8.81 -18.74
C GLY A 214 11.52 -7.36 -18.82
N VAL A 215 11.03 -6.67 -19.85
CA VAL A 215 11.30 -5.24 -20.11
C VAL A 215 10.79 -4.37 -18.95
N GLU A 216 9.65 -4.73 -18.36
CA GLU A 216 9.10 -4.04 -17.19
C GLU A 216 10.10 -3.98 -16.03
N ARG A 217 10.86 -5.05 -15.80
CA ARG A 217 11.91 -5.10 -14.76
C ARG A 217 13.18 -4.40 -15.22
N SER A 218 13.64 -4.68 -16.44
CA SER A 218 14.92 -4.17 -16.93
C SER A 218 14.94 -2.66 -17.09
N TYR A 219 13.79 -2.07 -17.41
CA TYR A 219 13.59 -0.62 -17.58
C TYR A 219 12.70 -0.01 -16.51
N ASP A 220 12.66 -0.63 -15.31
CA ASP A 220 11.74 -0.21 -14.24
C ASP A 220 11.88 1.27 -13.87
N GLU A 221 13.09 1.79 -13.71
CA GLU A 221 13.35 3.21 -13.39
C GLU A 221 12.89 4.16 -14.50
N TYR A 222 13.01 3.74 -15.76
CA TYR A 222 12.62 4.53 -16.92
C TYR A 222 11.09 4.57 -17.09
N LEU A 223 10.45 3.42 -16.90
CA LEU A 223 9.02 3.24 -17.03
C LEU A 223 8.25 3.72 -15.81
N ARG A 224 8.83 3.62 -14.61
CA ARG A 224 8.17 4.04 -13.37
C ARG A 224 8.04 5.55 -13.35
N GLY A 225 6.81 6.05 -13.19
CA GLY A 225 6.56 7.46 -12.97
C GLY A 225 7.14 7.93 -11.63
N LYS A 226 7.21 9.22 -11.44
CA LYS A 226 7.53 9.79 -10.13
C LYS A 226 6.22 9.94 -9.36
N PRO A 227 6.17 9.49 -8.10
CA PRO A 227 4.97 9.66 -7.30
C PRO A 227 4.71 11.15 -7.04
N GLY A 228 3.45 11.50 -7.01
CA GLY A 228 2.96 12.72 -6.40
C GLY A 228 2.63 12.48 -4.94
N TRP A 229 2.09 13.49 -4.30
CA TRP A 229 1.56 13.37 -2.94
C TRP A 229 0.30 14.22 -2.81
N ARG A 230 -0.60 13.76 -1.97
CA ARG A 230 -1.75 14.54 -1.51
C ARG A 230 -1.65 14.67 0.01
N LEU A 231 -1.57 15.90 0.47
CA LEU A 231 -1.57 16.27 1.86
C LEU A 231 -2.97 16.77 2.20
N SER A 232 -3.72 16.03 2.97
CA SER A 232 -5.02 16.47 3.47
C SER A 232 -4.90 16.93 4.91
N TYR A 233 -5.51 18.08 5.20
CA TYR A 233 -5.66 18.61 6.56
C TYR A 233 -7.01 18.16 7.08
N GLU A 234 -7.01 17.31 8.10
CA GLU A 234 -8.20 16.69 8.65
C GLU A 234 -8.51 17.28 10.04
N ASP A 235 -9.80 17.48 10.34
CA ASP A 235 -10.26 17.84 11.68
C ASP A 235 -10.29 16.62 12.63
N ALA A 236 -10.71 16.82 13.88
CA ALA A 236 -10.86 15.74 14.86
C ALA A 236 -11.89 14.67 14.45
N HIS A 237 -12.78 14.99 13.51
CA HIS A 237 -13.75 14.08 12.91
C HIS A 237 -13.28 13.49 11.59
N ARG A 238 -12.02 13.81 11.16
CA ARG A 238 -11.41 13.40 9.89
C ARG A 238 -12.14 13.92 8.65
N GLN A 239 -12.72 15.08 8.77
CA GLN A 239 -13.22 15.80 7.61
C GLN A 239 -12.07 16.66 7.09
N ALA A 240 -11.69 16.44 5.82
CA ALA A 240 -10.69 17.27 5.17
C ALA A 240 -11.27 18.68 4.98
N PHE A 241 -10.56 19.70 5.50
CA PHE A 241 -10.94 21.10 5.35
C PHE A 241 -10.03 21.85 4.39
N ASP A 242 -8.85 21.28 4.08
CA ASP A 242 -7.91 21.81 3.11
C ASP A 242 -7.07 20.67 2.54
N SER A 243 -6.51 20.83 1.33
CA SER A 243 -5.63 19.85 0.73
C SER A 243 -4.62 20.52 -0.21
N GLU A 244 -3.39 20.05 -0.12
CA GLU A 244 -2.33 20.37 -1.07
C GLU A 244 -1.95 19.10 -1.82
N GLU A 245 -1.69 19.23 -3.13
CA GLU A 245 -1.28 18.07 -3.91
C GLU A 245 -0.14 18.42 -4.88
N ALA A 246 0.77 17.45 -5.04
CA ALA A 246 1.74 17.45 -6.13
C ALA A 246 1.33 16.37 -7.13
N THR A 247 1.07 16.81 -8.37
CA THR A 247 0.67 15.90 -9.44
C THR A 247 1.75 14.85 -9.72
N PRO A 248 1.41 13.56 -9.78
CA PRO A 248 2.36 12.53 -10.14
C PRO A 248 2.83 12.69 -11.58
N VAL A 249 4.11 12.41 -11.83
CA VAL A 249 4.72 12.52 -13.16
C VAL A 249 4.71 11.14 -13.81
N PRO A 250 4.12 11.01 -15.02
CA PRO A 250 4.13 9.75 -15.76
C PRO A 250 5.55 9.28 -16.08
N GLY A 251 5.76 7.96 -16.13
CA GLY A 251 6.98 7.36 -16.68
C GLY A 251 7.10 7.60 -18.18
N LYS A 252 8.28 7.37 -18.72
CA LYS A 252 8.58 7.60 -20.14
C LYS A 252 8.08 6.43 -21.00
N THR A 253 7.64 6.72 -22.21
CA THR A 253 7.29 5.68 -23.19
C THR A 253 8.55 4.97 -23.68
N LEU A 254 8.46 3.65 -23.77
CA LEU A 254 9.54 2.79 -24.28
C LEU A 254 9.07 2.12 -25.57
N GLU A 255 9.81 2.36 -26.66
CA GLU A 255 9.63 1.72 -27.94
C GLU A 255 10.57 0.51 -28.05
N LEU A 256 10.01 -0.64 -28.42
CA LEU A 256 10.75 -1.89 -28.64
C LEU A 256 11.00 -2.11 -30.12
N THR A 257 12.03 -2.88 -30.42
CA THR A 257 12.31 -3.34 -31.80
C THR A 257 11.33 -4.41 -32.29
N LEU A 258 10.50 -4.97 -31.40
CA LEU A 258 9.49 -5.97 -31.74
C LEU A 258 8.50 -5.43 -32.79
N ASP A 259 8.16 -6.26 -33.75
CA ASP A 259 7.04 -6.06 -34.65
C ASP A 259 5.87 -6.93 -34.18
N GLY A 260 4.79 -6.29 -33.75
CA GLY A 260 3.65 -6.98 -33.13
C GLY A 260 2.97 -7.99 -34.06
N ARG A 261 2.97 -7.75 -35.37
CA ARG A 261 2.42 -8.70 -36.35
C ARG A 261 3.32 -9.92 -36.49
N LEU A 262 4.62 -9.70 -36.68
CA LEU A 262 5.60 -10.76 -36.79
C LEU A 262 5.68 -11.60 -35.51
N GLN A 263 5.58 -10.94 -34.34
CA GLN A 263 5.50 -11.62 -33.06
C GLN A 263 4.27 -12.54 -32.99
N HIS A 264 3.09 -12.03 -33.34
CA HIS A 264 1.84 -12.79 -33.33
C HIS A 264 1.92 -14.00 -34.29
N ASP A 265 2.43 -13.80 -35.53
CA ASP A 265 2.57 -14.88 -36.51
C ASP A 265 3.58 -15.94 -36.04
N SER A 266 4.67 -15.52 -35.40
CA SER A 266 5.67 -16.41 -34.80
C SER A 266 5.07 -17.24 -33.64
N GLU A 267 4.31 -16.63 -32.74
CA GLU A 267 3.63 -17.33 -31.64
C GLU A 267 2.60 -18.34 -32.16
N ARG A 268 1.81 -17.95 -33.15
CA ARG A 268 0.83 -18.82 -33.79
C ARG A 268 1.48 -20.02 -34.48
N ALA A 269 2.54 -19.78 -35.25
CA ALA A 269 3.27 -20.83 -35.93
C ALA A 269 3.93 -21.81 -34.95
N LEU A 270 4.53 -21.26 -33.87
CA LEU A 270 5.13 -22.05 -32.78
C LEU A 270 4.07 -22.92 -32.09
N SER A 271 2.95 -22.35 -31.70
CA SER A 271 1.86 -23.06 -31.03
C SER A 271 1.31 -24.19 -31.90
N SER A 272 1.10 -23.95 -33.21
CA SER A 272 0.69 -24.99 -34.16
C SER A 272 1.70 -26.13 -34.21
N ARG A 273 3.00 -25.80 -34.32
CA ARG A 273 4.06 -26.80 -34.43
C ARG A 273 4.23 -27.63 -33.16
N ILE A 274 4.09 -26.99 -31.99
CA ILE A 274 4.07 -27.71 -30.71
C ILE A 274 2.91 -28.71 -30.64
N GLY A 275 1.71 -28.32 -31.09
CA GLY A 275 0.56 -29.21 -31.15
C GLY A 275 0.78 -30.41 -32.07
N GLU A 276 1.41 -30.20 -33.24
CA GLU A 276 1.72 -31.26 -34.21
C GLU A 276 2.79 -32.26 -33.71
N THR A 277 3.79 -31.75 -33.01
CA THR A 277 4.95 -32.57 -32.58
C THR A 277 4.79 -33.17 -31.19
N GLY A 278 3.83 -32.68 -30.39
CA GLY A 278 3.68 -33.08 -28.99
C GLY A 278 4.84 -32.60 -28.11
N SER A 279 5.60 -31.58 -28.54
CA SER A 279 6.71 -31.03 -27.77
C SER A 279 6.24 -30.31 -26.54
N SER A 280 6.99 -30.38 -25.43
CA SER A 280 6.63 -29.70 -24.18
C SER A 280 6.91 -28.20 -24.18
N SER A 281 7.86 -27.75 -25.00
CA SER A 281 8.26 -26.34 -25.11
C SER A 281 8.92 -26.05 -26.47
N GLY A 282 8.97 -24.78 -26.82
CA GLY A 282 9.67 -24.29 -27.98
C GLY A 282 9.86 -22.80 -27.98
N LEU A 283 10.72 -22.32 -28.85
CA LEU A 283 10.95 -20.86 -29.00
C LEU A 283 11.27 -20.54 -30.49
N VAL A 284 10.94 -19.30 -30.84
CA VAL A 284 11.29 -18.71 -32.13
C VAL A 284 11.87 -17.32 -31.88
N ILE A 285 13.03 -17.03 -32.45
CA ILE A 285 13.63 -15.69 -32.44
C ILE A 285 13.81 -15.25 -33.89
N VAL A 286 13.30 -14.08 -34.22
CA VAL A 286 13.48 -13.45 -35.53
C VAL A 286 14.28 -12.17 -35.31
N SER A 287 15.40 -12.05 -36.00
CA SER A 287 16.32 -10.91 -35.88
C SER A 287 16.75 -10.37 -37.24
N VAL A 288 17.16 -9.12 -37.28
CA VAL A 288 17.82 -8.47 -38.39
C VAL A 288 19.32 -8.69 -38.26
N PRO A 289 19.97 -9.50 -39.11
CA PRO A 289 21.39 -9.84 -38.93
C PRO A 289 22.33 -8.64 -38.96
N GLN A 290 21.95 -7.58 -39.71
CA GLN A 290 22.79 -6.39 -39.92
C GLN A 290 22.83 -5.47 -38.68
N THR A 291 21.73 -5.41 -37.94
CA THR A 291 21.58 -4.50 -36.79
C THR A 291 21.57 -5.21 -35.43
N GLY A 292 21.24 -6.51 -35.44
CA GLY A 292 21.02 -7.32 -34.25
C GLY A 292 19.65 -7.07 -33.60
N GLU A 293 18.79 -6.25 -34.22
CA GLU A 293 17.43 -6.01 -33.71
C GLU A 293 16.62 -7.31 -33.66
N ILE A 294 15.95 -7.53 -32.54
CA ILE A 294 15.01 -8.65 -32.37
C ILE A 294 13.62 -8.16 -32.74
N LEU A 295 13.08 -8.72 -33.83
CA LEU A 295 11.76 -8.37 -34.33
C LEU A 295 10.65 -9.22 -33.73
N ALA A 296 10.94 -10.47 -33.35
CA ALA A 296 10.04 -11.35 -32.62
C ALA A 296 10.82 -12.29 -31.70
N LEU A 297 10.27 -12.59 -30.56
CA LEU A 297 10.73 -13.57 -29.60
C LEU A 297 9.52 -14.29 -29.01
N ALA A 298 9.16 -15.40 -29.63
CA ALA A 298 8.01 -16.20 -29.23
C ALA A 298 8.46 -17.41 -28.40
N LEU A 299 7.75 -17.67 -27.32
CA LEU A 299 7.95 -18.81 -26.44
C LEU A 299 6.66 -19.59 -26.23
N TRP A 300 6.81 -20.91 -26.06
CA TRP A 300 5.74 -21.80 -25.66
C TRP A 300 6.20 -22.69 -24.49
N PRO A 301 5.40 -22.91 -23.45
CA PRO A 301 4.09 -22.32 -23.20
C PRO A 301 4.18 -20.83 -22.82
N THR A 302 3.10 -20.09 -23.07
CA THR A 302 2.98 -18.67 -22.75
C THR A 302 2.01 -18.43 -21.58
N TYR A 303 1.89 -17.20 -21.13
CA TYR A 303 1.00 -16.80 -20.04
C TYR A 303 0.39 -15.41 -20.31
N ASN A 304 -0.68 -15.08 -19.58
CA ASN A 304 -1.28 -13.75 -19.64
C ASN A 304 -0.73 -12.86 -18.51
N PRO A 305 0.01 -11.77 -18.82
CA PRO A 305 0.57 -10.88 -17.80
C PRO A 305 -0.48 -10.22 -16.90
N ASN A 306 -1.71 -10.04 -17.38
CA ASN A 306 -2.80 -9.48 -16.56
C ASN A 306 -3.23 -10.41 -15.41
N THR A 307 -2.87 -11.69 -15.47
CA THR A 307 -3.24 -12.71 -14.48
C THR A 307 -2.05 -13.47 -13.91
N PHE A 308 -0.84 -12.90 -14.01
CA PHE A 308 0.42 -13.55 -13.61
C PHE A 308 0.40 -14.13 -12.20
N ALA A 309 -0.28 -13.47 -11.25
CA ALA A 309 -0.37 -13.94 -9.87
C ALA A 309 -1.05 -15.31 -9.69
N ARG A 310 -1.81 -15.76 -10.71
CA ARG A 310 -2.46 -17.09 -10.76
C ARG A 310 -1.72 -18.06 -11.66
N THR A 311 -0.58 -17.64 -12.23
CA THR A 311 0.22 -18.43 -13.16
C THR A 311 1.33 -19.15 -12.39
N GLU A 312 1.58 -20.40 -12.74
CA GLU A 312 2.69 -21.18 -12.20
C GLU A 312 4.03 -20.49 -12.50
N ALA A 313 4.90 -20.38 -11.51
CA ALA A 313 6.17 -19.66 -11.60
C ALA A 313 7.09 -20.19 -12.75
N ALA A 314 7.01 -21.47 -13.05
CA ALA A 314 7.75 -22.09 -14.15
C ALA A 314 7.37 -21.55 -15.53
N LEU A 315 6.13 -21.08 -15.70
CA LEU A 315 5.63 -20.49 -16.95
C LEU A 315 6.03 -19.03 -17.12
N LEU A 316 6.37 -18.34 -16.05
CA LEU A 316 6.77 -16.92 -16.09
C LEU A 316 8.21 -16.74 -16.61
N LYS A 317 8.99 -17.80 -16.59
CA LYS A 317 10.41 -17.79 -16.96
C LYS A 317 10.60 -17.57 -18.46
N ASN A 318 11.43 -16.60 -18.84
CA ASN A 318 11.86 -16.44 -20.24
C ASN A 318 12.94 -17.48 -20.58
N ARG A 319 12.52 -18.61 -21.11
CA ARG A 319 13.41 -19.74 -21.45
C ARG A 319 14.43 -19.42 -22.53
N ALA A 320 14.15 -18.44 -23.41
CA ALA A 320 15.07 -18.05 -24.47
C ALA A 320 16.40 -17.50 -23.95
N VAL A 321 16.38 -16.88 -22.73
CA VAL A 321 17.55 -16.24 -22.12
C VAL A 321 17.95 -16.84 -20.78
N GLN A 322 17.12 -17.67 -20.19
CA GLN A 322 17.35 -18.23 -18.84
C GLN A 322 17.62 -19.74 -18.86
N ASP A 323 17.24 -20.46 -19.90
CA ASP A 323 17.52 -21.89 -19.99
C ASP A 323 18.91 -22.15 -20.61
N VAL A 324 19.61 -23.11 -20.03
CA VAL A 324 20.88 -23.61 -20.52
C VAL A 324 20.60 -24.81 -21.41
N TYR A 325 21.21 -24.85 -22.59
CA TYR A 325 21.08 -25.97 -23.52
C TYR A 325 22.44 -26.31 -24.18
N GLU A 326 22.57 -27.54 -24.66
CA GLU A 326 23.73 -27.96 -25.42
C GLU A 326 23.59 -27.46 -26.87
N PRO A 327 24.45 -26.51 -27.33
CA PRO A 327 24.27 -25.85 -28.62
C PRO A 327 24.50 -26.78 -29.80
N GLY A 328 25.21 -27.88 -29.59
CA GLY A 328 25.52 -28.82 -30.67
C GLY A 328 26.19 -28.15 -31.87
N SER A 329 25.72 -28.48 -33.12
CA SER A 329 26.27 -27.90 -34.37
C SER A 329 26.06 -26.39 -34.52
N THR A 330 25.16 -25.76 -33.71
CA THR A 330 25.00 -24.29 -33.71
C THR A 330 26.26 -23.59 -33.21
N MET A 331 27.05 -24.23 -32.34
CA MET A 331 28.32 -23.67 -31.87
C MET A 331 29.36 -23.54 -32.96
N LYS A 332 29.28 -24.37 -34.02
CA LYS A 332 30.19 -24.30 -35.15
C LYS A 332 30.07 -22.98 -35.91
N PHE A 333 28.85 -22.44 -35.99
CA PHE A 333 28.61 -21.14 -36.62
C PHE A 333 29.34 -20.02 -35.87
N ILE A 334 29.25 -20.00 -34.51
CA ILE A 334 29.96 -19.04 -33.68
C ILE A 334 31.48 -19.17 -33.85
N THR A 335 31.98 -20.41 -33.86
CA THR A 335 33.42 -20.69 -34.08
C THR A 335 33.89 -20.16 -35.42
N ALA A 336 33.17 -20.43 -36.51
CA ALA A 336 33.50 -19.96 -37.85
C ALA A 336 33.44 -18.43 -37.96
N ALA A 337 32.38 -17.81 -37.43
CA ALA A 337 32.23 -16.34 -37.41
C ALA A 337 33.38 -15.67 -36.65
N THR A 338 33.74 -16.16 -35.47
CA THR A 338 34.85 -15.67 -34.68
C THR A 338 36.19 -15.82 -35.43
N ALA A 339 36.42 -16.94 -36.09
CA ALA A 339 37.65 -17.18 -36.86
C ALA A 339 37.77 -16.21 -38.04
N ILE A 340 36.67 -15.85 -38.69
CA ILE A 340 36.65 -14.86 -39.79
C ILE A 340 36.85 -13.43 -39.20
N ASP A 341 36.17 -13.09 -38.12
CA ASP A 341 36.28 -11.77 -37.51
C ASP A 341 37.71 -11.45 -37.00
N LEU A 342 38.39 -12.47 -36.47
CA LEU A 342 39.79 -12.38 -36.07
C LEU A 342 40.77 -12.40 -37.27
N GLY A 343 40.28 -12.51 -38.51
CA GLY A 343 41.11 -12.55 -39.69
C GLY A 343 41.95 -13.83 -39.86
N LEU A 344 41.67 -14.87 -39.06
CA LEU A 344 42.40 -16.15 -39.12
C LEU A 344 42.09 -16.93 -40.38
N PHE A 345 40.85 -16.83 -40.85
CA PHE A 345 40.36 -17.52 -42.05
C PHE A 345 39.41 -16.60 -42.82
N THR A 346 39.23 -16.94 -44.09
CA THR A 346 38.22 -16.34 -44.97
C THR A 346 37.16 -17.39 -45.33
N PRO A 347 35.98 -17.02 -45.83
CA PRO A 347 35.02 -17.99 -46.36
C PRO A 347 35.59 -18.92 -47.43
N GLN A 348 36.63 -18.49 -48.14
CA GLN A 348 37.30 -19.23 -49.21
C GLN A 348 38.48 -20.08 -48.70
N SER A 349 38.87 -19.98 -47.43
CA SER A 349 39.93 -20.78 -46.85
C SER A 349 39.58 -22.26 -46.95
N LEU A 350 40.53 -23.07 -47.49
CA LEU A 350 40.35 -24.49 -47.72
C LEU A 350 40.85 -25.30 -46.54
N PHE A 351 40.04 -26.28 -46.15
CA PHE A 351 40.34 -27.24 -45.10
C PHE A 351 40.33 -28.65 -45.66
N ASN A 352 41.46 -29.33 -45.49
CA ASN A 352 41.54 -30.74 -45.83
C ASN A 352 40.97 -31.59 -44.72
N LEU A 353 39.79 -32.13 -44.93
CA LEU A 353 39.08 -32.98 -43.98
C LEU A 353 39.42 -34.47 -44.12
N GLY A 354 40.26 -34.78 -45.05
CA GLY A 354 40.76 -36.13 -45.29
C GLY A 354 39.64 -37.16 -45.51
N ASN A 355 39.74 -38.28 -44.81
CA ASN A 355 38.75 -39.34 -44.80
C ASN A 355 37.58 -39.12 -43.81
N GLY A 356 37.40 -37.89 -43.31
CA GLY A 356 36.35 -37.57 -42.34
C GLY A 356 36.66 -38.01 -40.91
N GLN A 357 37.93 -38.27 -40.60
CA GLN A 357 38.36 -38.62 -39.24
C GLN A 357 39.48 -37.70 -38.77
N MET A 358 39.36 -37.20 -37.56
CA MET A 358 40.38 -36.39 -36.91
C MET A 358 40.64 -36.93 -35.52
N ARG A 359 41.92 -37.15 -35.19
CA ARG A 359 42.34 -37.56 -33.85
C ARG A 359 42.75 -36.36 -33.04
N LEU A 360 42.09 -36.17 -31.90
CA LEU A 360 42.40 -35.13 -30.94
C LEU A 360 42.74 -35.78 -29.60
N GLY A 361 44.05 -35.92 -29.32
CA GLY A 361 44.48 -36.70 -28.14
C GLY A 361 44.04 -38.17 -28.25
N ASN A 362 43.30 -38.62 -27.23
CA ASN A 362 42.75 -39.99 -27.20
C ASN A 362 41.37 -40.14 -27.88
N HIS A 363 40.79 -39.05 -28.37
CA HIS A 363 39.47 -39.06 -29.00
C HIS A 363 39.57 -39.02 -30.50
N VAL A 364 38.74 -39.81 -31.18
CA VAL A 364 38.60 -39.79 -32.64
C VAL A 364 37.26 -39.14 -32.97
N ILE A 365 37.32 -37.95 -33.55
CA ILE A 365 36.16 -37.22 -34.10
C ILE A 365 35.90 -37.76 -35.49
N ARG A 366 34.67 -38.14 -35.78
CA ARG A 366 34.25 -38.67 -37.08
C ARG A 366 33.18 -37.79 -37.69
N ALA A 367 33.36 -37.43 -38.95
CA ALA A 367 32.31 -36.83 -39.76
C ALA A 367 31.38 -37.93 -40.32
N THR A 368 30.15 -37.54 -40.65
CA THR A 368 29.16 -38.48 -41.25
C THR A 368 29.63 -39.03 -42.59
N TYR A 369 30.38 -38.22 -43.36
CA TYR A 369 30.91 -38.58 -44.66
C TYR A 369 32.39 -38.17 -44.81
N ALA A 370 33.12 -38.73 -45.75
CA ALA A 370 34.44 -38.30 -46.16
C ALA A 370 34.30 -37.16 -47.19
N TYR A 371 34.62 -35.93 -46.76
CA TYR A 371 34.40 -34.74 -47.61
C TYR A 371 35.63 -34.28 -48.40
N GLY A 372 36.82 -34.84 -48.12
CA GLY A 372 38.04 -34.38 -48.76
C GLY A 372 38.40 -32.94 -48.36
N THR A 373 38.56 -32.07 -49.36
CA THR A 373 38.89 -30.64 -49.11
C THR A 373 37.67 -29.76 -49.36
N LEU A 374 37.26 -28.99 -48.37
CA LEU A 374 36.13 -28.06 -48.46
C LEU A 374 36.56 -26.64 -48.06
N SER A 375 35.85 -25.66 -48.58
CA SER A 375 35.97 -24.29 -48.08
C SER A 375 35.19 -24.14 -46.77
N LEU A 376 35.47 -23.03 -46.04
CA LEU A 376 34.71 -22.67 -44.84
C LEU A 376 33.27 -22.26 -45.19
N ARG A 377 33.02 -21.87 -46.45
CA ARG A 377 31.73 -21.45 -46.97
C ARG A 377 30.73 -22.60 -47.04
#